data_274193078a198e868dcb8db0221f9b14
#
_entry.id   274193078a198e868dcb8db0221f9b14
#
_cell.length_a   1.000
_cell.length_b   1.000
_cell.length_c   1.000
_cell.angle_alpha   90.00
_cell.angle_beta   90.00
_cell.angle_gamma   90.00
#
_symmetry.space_group_name_H-M   'P 1'
#
loop_
_entity.id
_entity.type
_entity.pdbx_description
1 polymer ?
#
loop_
_entity_poly.entity_id
_entity_poly.type
_entity_poly.pdbx_seq_one_letter_code
_entity_poly.pdbx_strand_id
1 'polypeptide(L)'
;MHIFPGCSVPPSDPRYPTLVIGFNQRFVGSPQYVQVCGDTDQVVHAVQRAVDRSLRVTVRGGGHCYEDFVSGNIDGVIIDLSPLNAVFKAPDAQRFCIEGGCTLWNVYTQLYKQYGRTIPGGSCYSVGAGGHIIGGGYGLLSRLHGLTVDYLHAAELVHVTIAGEAQ
;
A
#
# COMPACT_ATOMS: atom_id res chain seq x y z
N MET A 1 19.29 3.87 8.06
CA MET A 1 17.89 3.52 7.78
C MET A 1 17.78 2.00 7.88
N HIS A 2 17.01 1.45 8.84
CA HIS A 2 16.81 0.00 8.91
C HIS A 2 15.81 -0.36 7.81
N ILE A 3 16.29 -1.03 6.76
CA ILE A 3 15.42 -1.60 5.73
C ILE A 3 14.77 -2.85 6.35
N PHE A 4 13.45 -2.92 6.30
CA PHE A 4 12.72 -4.11 6.70
C PHE A 4 13.15 -5.27 5.77
N PRO A 5 13.56 -6.43 6.31
CA PRO A 5 14.18 -7.49 5.48
C PRO A 5 13.19 -8.24 4.59
N GLY A 6 11.91 -7.86 4.60
CA GLY A 6 10.85 -8.59 3.92
C GLY A 6 10.61 -9.98 4.53
N CYS A 7 9.38 -10.45 4.49
CA CYS A 7 9.10 -11.82 4.93
C CYS A 7 7.88 -12.43 4.24
N SER A 8 7.90 -13.74 4.08
CA SER A 8 6.76 -14.54 3.62
C SER A 8 6.06 -15.13 4.85
N VAL A 9 4.75 -14.94 4.94
CA VAL A 9 3.92 -15.35 6.07
C VAL A 9 2.91 -16.39 5.58
N PRO A 10 3.20 -17.69 5.72
CA PRO A 10 2.30 -18.78 5.33
C PRO A 10 1.19 -19.00 6.37
N PRO A 11 0.15 -19.79 6.06
CA PRO A 11 -0.94 -20.10 6.99
C PRO A 11 -0.53 -20.68 8.35
N SER A 12 0.65 -21.32 8.43
CA SER A 12 1.20 -21.85 9.69
C SER A 12 1.85 -20.78 10.59
N ASP A 13 2.06 -19.56 10.08
CA ASP A 13 2.63 -18.46 10.87
C ASP A 13 1.54 -17.80 11.73
N PRO A 14 1.79 -17.55 13.04
CA PRO A 14 0.80 -16.97 13.93
C PRO A 14 0.34 -15.55 13.52
N ARG A 15 1.08 -14.85 12.67
CA ARG A 15 0.71 -13.53 12.13
C ARG A 15 -0.30 -13.59 10.99
N TYR A 16 -0.37 -14.74 10.30
CA TYR A 16 -1.19 -14.90 9.10
C TYR A 16 -2.66 -14.48 9.31
N PRO A 17 -3.37 -14.91 10.37
CA PRO A 17 -4.79 -14.55 10.54
C PRO A 17 -5.05 -13.04 10.57
N THR A 18 -4.11 -12.25 11.09
CA THR A 18 -4.24 -10.79 11.15
C THR A 18 -3.89 -10.10 9.85
N LEU A 19 -3.09 -10.72 9.00
CA LEU A 19 -2.65 -10.16 7.72
C LEU A 19 -3.61 -10.46 6.56
N VAL A 20 -4.50 -11.44 6.70
CA VAL A 20 -5.46 -11.80 5.64
C VAL A 20 -6.84 -11.14 5.82
N ILE A 21 -7.09 -10.48 6.95
CA ILE A 21 -8.32 -9.73 7.21
C ILE A 21 -8.09 -8.23 6.99
N GLY A 22 -9.11 -7.56 6.45
CA GLY A 22 -9.15 -6.11 6.33
C GLY A 22 -10.06 -5.46 7.37
N PHE A 23 -10.28 -4.16 7.21
CA PHE A 23 -11.26 -3.40 8.00
C PHE A 23 -12.67 -4.00 7.87
N ASN A 24 -13.07 -4.37 6.64
CA ASN A 24 -14.31 -5.10 6.42
C ASN A 24 -14.10 -6.59 6.68
N GLN A 25 -14.47 -7.04 7.88
CA GLN A 25 -14.30 -8.43 8.34
C GLN A 25 -15.33 -9.41 7.75
N ARG A 26 -16.22 -8.98 6.85
CA ARG A 26 -17.07 -9.90 6.09
C ARG A 26 -16.27 -10.81 5.18
N PHE A 27 -15.08 -10.36 4.78
CA PHE A 27 -14.20 -11.06 3.86
C PHE A 27 -12.92 -11.46 4.59
N VAL A 28 -12.64 -12.75 4.56
CA VAL A 28 -11.41 -13.32 5.12
C VAL A 28 -10.69 -14.03 3.99
N GLY A 29 -9.48 -13.60 3.71
CA GLY A 29 -8.67 -14.17 2.67
C GLY A 29 -8.08 -15.54 3.03
N SER A 30 -7.79 -16.33 2.00
CA SER A 30 -7.04 -17.60 2.13
C SER A 30 -5.94 -17.69 1.06
N PRO A 31 -5.03 -16.69 0.97
CA PRO A 31 -3.88 -16.78 0.07
C PRO A 31 -2.93 -17.90 0.51
N GLN A 32 -2.09 -18.39 -0.42
CA GLN A 32 -1.04 -19.32 -0.06
C GLN A 32 -0.05 -18.73 0.96
N TYR A 33 0.19 -17.43 0.86
CA TYR A 33 0.99 -16.67 1.82
C TYR A 33 0.75 -15.16 1.66
N VAL A 34 1.12 -14.41 2.67
CA VAL A 34 1.26 -12.93 2.59
C VAL A 34 2.74 -12.61 2.47
N GLN A 35 3.13 -11.86 1.45
CA GLN A 35 4.49 -11.36 1.28
C GLN A 35 4.57 -9.92 1.77
N VAL A 36 5.24 -9.69 2.89
CA VAL A 36 5.45 -8.36 3.46
C VAL A 36 6.72 -7.77 2.86
N CYS A 37 6.61 -6.58 2.25
CA CYS A 37 7.70 -5.91 1.53
C CYS A 37 8.03 -4.56 2.16
N GLY A 38 9.32 -4.27 2.31
CA GLY A 38 9.84 -3.04 2.91
C GLY A 38 10.59 -2.11 1.95
N ASP A 39 10.73 -2.49 0.68
CA ASP A 39 11.31 -1.69 -0.39
C ASP A 39 10.78 -2.13 -1.76
N THR A 40 11.05 -1.32 -2.80
CA THR A 40 10.60 -1.58 -4.18
C THR A 40 11.18 -2.87 -4.76
N ASP A 41 12.46 -3.17 -4.49
CA ASP A 41 13.09 -4.40 -5.02
C ASP A 41 12.41 -5.66 -4.47
N GLN A 42 12.02 -5.65 -3.20
CA GLN A 42 11.26 -6.73 -2.60
C GLN A 42 9.87 -6.88 -3.24
N VAL A 43 9.22 -5.78 -3.61
CA VAL A 43 7.93 -5.82 -4.34
C VAL A 43 8.14 -6.43 -5.72
N VAL A 44 9.16 -5.99 -6.48
CA VAL A 44 9.51 -6.56 -7.80
C VAL A 44 9.73 -8.07 -7.69
N HIS A 45 10.56 -8.51 -6.74
CA HIS A 45 10.83 -9.94 -6.52
C HIS A 45 9.57 -10.72 -6.11
N ALA A 46 8.68 -10.10 -5.30
CA ALA A 46 7.44 -10.74 -4.89
C ALA A 46 6.48 -10.93 -6.08
N VAL A 47 6.35 -9.91 -6.92
CA VAL A 47 5.54 -9.96 -8.15
C VAL A 47 6.11 -11.01 -9.11
N GLN A 48 7.44 -11.00 -9.36
CA GLN A 48 8.06 -11.98 -10.24
C GLN A 48 7.83 -13.41 -9.75
N ARG A 49 8.02 -13.67 -8.46
CA ARG A 49 7.74 -14.99 -7.88
C ARG A 49 6.30 -15.43 -8.07
N ALA A 50 5.36 -14.51 -7.98
CA ALA A 50 3.95 -14.79 -8.22
C ALA A 50 3.68 -15.15 -9.68
N VAL A 51 4.30 -14.41 -10.63
CA VAL A 51 4.23 -14.69 -12.08
C VAL A 51 4.79 -16.07 -12.37
N ASP A 52 6.00 -16.39 -11.91
CA ASP A 52 6.67 -17.68 -12.13
C ASP A 52 5.84 -18.87 -11.62
N ARG A 53 5.02 -18.64 -10.60
CA ARG A 53 4.16 -19.64 -9.98
C ARG A 53 2.72 -19.58 -10.45
N SER A 54 2.39 -18.69 -11.40
CA SER A 54 1.02 -18.45 -11.89
C SER A 54 0.03 -18.14 -10.76
N LEU A 55 0.46 -17.37 -9.75
CA LEU A 55 -0.38 -16.96 -8.63
C LEU A 55 -1.05 -15.63 -8.91
N ARG A 56 -2.32 -15.51 -8.52
CA ARG A 56 -3.00 -14.21 -8.50
C ARG A 56 -2.38 -13.32 -7.43
N VAL A 57 -2.07 -12.08 -7.80
CA VAL A 57 -1.55 -11.04 -6.88
C VAL A 57 -2.67 -10.10 -6.48
N THR A 58 -2.75 -9.80 -5.19
CA THR A 58 -3.46 -8.64 -4.67
C THR A 58 -2.55 -7.85 -3.76
N VAL A 59 -2.80 -6.54 -3.62
CA VAL A 59 -1.92 -5.62 -2.88
C VAL A 59 -2.66 -5.03 -1.69
N ARG A 60 -2.01 -5.01 -0.53
CA ARG A 60 -2.51 -4.45 0.70
C ARG A 60 -1.64 -3.28 1.15
N GLY A 61 -2.24 -2.08 1.29
CA GLY A 61 -1.67 -0.97 2.05
C GLY A 61 -2.25 -0.95 3.47
N GLY A 62 -3.18 -0.03 3.76
CA GLY A 62 -3.84 0.07 5.09
C GLY A 62 -4.94 -0.96 5.38
N GLY A 63 -5.29 -1.84 4.45
CA GLY A 63 -6.30 -2.88 4.66
C GLY A 63 -7.76 -2.38 4.73
N HIS A 64 -8.08 -1.22 4.18
CA HIS A 64 -9.41 -0.59 4.23
C HIS A 64 -10.29 -0.81 2.99
N CYS A 65 -9.97 -1.79 2.14
CA CYS A 65 -10.84 -2.13 1.02
C CYS A 65 -12.22 -2.59 1.54
N TYR A 66 -13.29 -1.93 1.11
CA TYR A 66 -14.65 -2.29 1.50
C TYR A 66 -15.20 -3.47 0.71
N GLU A 67 -14.71 -3.64 -0.51
CA GLU A 67 -15.02 -4.75 -1.38
C GLU A 67 -13.96 -5.86 -1.24
N ASP A 68 -14.22 -7.03 -1.73
CA ASP A 68 -13.32 -8.18 -1.60
C ASP A 68 -12.17 -8.18 -2.63
N PHE A 69 -11.64 -7.01 -2.99
CA PHE A 69 -10.59 -6.90 -4.01
C PHE A 69 -9.21 -7.31 -3.52
N VAL A 70 -8.98 -7.28 -2.21
CA VAL A 70 -7.71 -7.66 -1.59
C VAL A 70 -7.79 -9.02 -0.93
N SER A 71 -8.76 -9.21 -0.03
CA SER A 71 -8.91 -10.46 0.74
C SER A 71 -9.42 -11.62 -0.11
N GLY A 72 -10.28 -11.37 -1.13
CA GLY A 72 -10.81 -12.39 -2.03
C GLY A 72 -9.76 -13.02 -2.95
N ASN A 73 -8.60 -13.34 -2.41
CA ASN A 73 -7.48 -13.93 -3.12
C ASN A 73 -7.23 -15.37 -2.63
N ILE A 74 -8.12 -16.28 -3.02
CA ILE A 74 -8.00 -17.70 -2.71
C ILE A 74 -6.80 -18.27 -3.47
N ASP A 75 -5.93 -18.99 -2.78
CA ASP A 75 -4.72 -19.65 -3.31
C ASP A 75 -3.72 -18.75 -4.04
N GLY A 76 -3.90 -17.44 -3.98
CA GLY A 76 -2.94 -16.48 -4.55
C GLY A 76 -1.92 -15.97 -3.52
N VAL A 77 -1.42 -14.76 -3.72
CA VAL A 77 -0.53 -14.05 -2.80
C VAL A 77 -1.04 -12.63 -2.53
N ILE A 78 -1.03 -12.22 -1.27
CA ILE A 78 -1.22 -10.82 -0.89
C ILE A 78 0.16 -10.20 -0.68
N ILE A 79 0.47 -9.12 -1.41
CA ILE A 79 1.66 -8.31 -1.18
C ILE A 79 1.28 -7.19 -0.21
N ASP A 80 1.85 -7.22 0.98
CA ASP A 80 1.62 -6.23 2.04
C ASP A 80 2.73 -5.18 2.02
N LEU A 81 2.34 -3.93 1.80
CA LEU A 81 3.24 -2.79 1.70
C LEU A 81 3.39 -2.02 3.02
N SER A 82 2.81 -2.48 4.12
CA SER A 82 2.75 -1.72 5.37
C SER A 82 4.11 -1.22 5.91
N PRO A 83 5.28 -1.89 5.65
CA PRO A 83 6.57 -1.34 6.03
C PRO A 83 7.06 -0.19 5.14
N LEU A 84 6.51 -0.03 3.93
CA LEU A 84 6.76 1.11 3.04
C LEU A 84 5.94 2.31 3.53
N ASN A 85 6.35 2.95 4.61
CA ASN A 85 5.55 3.95 5.32
C ASN A 85 6.25 5.29 5.56
N ALA A 86 7.27 5.59 4.77
CA ALA A 86 7.98 6.85 4.84
C ALA A 86 7.28 7.95 4.02
N VAL A 87 7.44 9.18 4.51
CA VAL A 87 7.07 10.42 3.80
C VAL A 87 8.30 11.31 3.79
N PHE A 88 8.74 11.72 2.62
CA PHE A 88 9.97 12.52 2.46
C PHE A 88 9.84 13.50 1.30
N LYS A 89 10.74 14.49 1.27
CA LYS A 89 10.80 15.42 0.14
C LYS A 89 11.37 14.73 -1.09
N ALA A 90 10.74 14.98 -2.24
CA ALA A 90 11.32 14.62 -3.53
C ALA A 90 12.65 15.36 -3.77
N PRO A 91 13.51 14.85 -4.66
CA PRO A 91 14.80 15.49 -4.95
C PRO A 91 14.70 16.96 -5.42
N ASP A 92 13.59 17.35 -6.05
CA ASP A 92 13.31 18.73 -6.46
C ASP A 92 12.93 19.66 -5.30
N ALA A 93 12.83 19.13 -4.07
CA ALA A 93 12.49 19.81 -2.83
C ALA A 93 11.13 20.54 -2.81
N GLN A 94 10.33 20.47 -3.85
CA GLN A 94 9.02 21.13 -3.95
C GLN A 94 7.86 20.17 -3.70
N ARG A 95 8.07 18.87 -3.90
CA ARG A 95 7.09 17.81 -3.78
C ARG A 95 7.42 16.87 -2.65
N PHE A 96 6.45 16.04 -2.31
CA PHE A 96 6.60 15.00 -1.30
C PHE A 96 6.36 13.64 -1.93
N CYS A 97 7.18 12.68 -1.56
CA CYS A 97 6.97 11.27 -1.83
C CYS A 97 6.23 10.66 -0.63
N ILE A 98 5.21 9.87 -0.90
CA ILE A 98 4.44 9.12 0.08
C ILE A 98 4.50 7.66 -0.36
N GLU A 99 5.11 6.81 0.45
CA GLU A 99 5.18 5.38 0.16
C GLU A 99 3.81 4.71 0.23
N GLY A 100 3.58 3.71 -0.62
CA GLY A 100 2.26 3.09 -0.82
C GLY A 100 1.66 2.36 0.39
N GLY A 101 2.47 2.00 1.37
CA GLY A 101 2.06 1.40 2.64
C GLY A 101 1.76 2.41 3.75
N CYS A 102 1.98 3.72 3.52
CA CYS A 102 1.60 4.76 4.48
C CYS A 102 0.13 4.66 4.84
N THR A 103 -0.20 4.81 6.11
CA THR A 103 -1.54 5.20 6.54
C THR A 103 -1.71 6.71 6.46
N LEU A 104 -2.94 7.21 6.49
CA LEU A 104 -3.19 8.65 6.58
C LEU A 104 -2.59 9.25 7.86
N TRP A 105 -2.50 8.48 8.95
CA TRP A 105 -1.76 8.88 10.15
C TRP A 105 -0.29 9.16 9.87
N ASN A 106 0.39 8.26 9.16
CA ASN A 106 1.78 8.48 8.77
C ASN A 106 1.92 9.77 7.95
N VAL A 107 1.06 9.93 6.93
CA VAL A 107 1.09 11.10 6.05
C VAL A 107 0.87 12.39 6.82
N TYR A 108 -0.21 12.51 7.59
CA TYR A 108 -0.53 13.73 8.32
C TYR A 108 0.53 14.09 9.35
N THR A 109 0.97 13.12 10.15
CA THR A 109 1.95 13.39 11.20
C THR A 109 3.31 13.78 10.64
N GLN A 110 3.78 13.11 9.58
CA GLN A 110 5.08 13.41 8.99
C GLN A 110 5.05 14.74 8.22
N LEU A 111 4.04 14.96 7.36
CA LEU A 111 3.92 16.22 6.62
C LEU A 111 3.76 17.43 7.53
N TYR A 112 2.89 17.32 8.54
CA TYR A 112 2.64 18.45 9.43
C TYR A 112 3.83 18.74 10.35
N LYS A 113 4.33 17.73 11.04
CA LYS A 113 5.40 17.93 12.04
C LYS A 113 6.73 18.35 11.42
N GLN A 114 7.05 17.83 10.23
CA GLN A 114 8.33 18.12 9.60
C GLN A 114 8.28 19.32 8.65
N TYR A 115 7.14 19.56 8.01
CA TYR A 115 7.07 20.51 6.90
C TYR A 115 5.94 21.53 7.01
N GLY A 116 5.06 21.45 8.02
CA GLY A 116 3.90 22.34 8.15
C GLY A 116 2.91 22.20 6.98
N ARG A 117 2.78 21.01 6.40
CA ARG A 117 1.94 20.71 5.25
C ARG A 117 0.92 19.63 5.57
N THR A 118 -0.11 19.51 4.73
CA THR A 118 -1.09 18.43 4.77
C THR A 118 -1.63 18.16 3.37
N ILE A 119 -2.45 17.12 3.23
CA ILE A 119 -3.20 16.78 2.03
C ILE A 119 -4.70 16.87 2.32
N PRO A 120 -5.59 17.13 1.33
CA PRO A 120 -7.03 17.15 1.53
C PRO A 120 -7.63 15.72 1.57
N GLY A 121 -7.01 14.83 2.34
CA GLY A 121 -7.41 13.43 2.44
C GLY A 121 -8.45 13.15 3.52
N GLY A 122 -8.84 11.88 3.66
CA GLY A 122 -9.86 11.42 4.58
C GLY A 122 -9.46 11.52 6.06
N SER A 123 -10.45 11.47 6.95
CA SER A 123 -10.25 11.63 8.39
C SER A 123 -9.90 10.32 9.13
N CYS A 124 -10.18 9.17 8.54
CA CYS A 124 -9.87 7.88 9.17
C CYS A 124 -8.37 7.60 9.12
N TYR A 125 -7.71 7.68 10.24
CA TYR A 125 -6.24 7.65 10.38
C TYR A 125 -5.58 6.34 9.90
N SER A 126 -6.29 5.21 9.95
CA SER A 126 -5.75 3.89 9.56
C SER A 126 -5.95 3.55 8.08
N VAL A 127 -6.65 4.38 7.31
CA VAL A 127 -6.81 4.19 5.86
C VAL A 127 -5.44 4.28 5.16
N GLY A 128 -5.16 3.35 4.25
CA GLY A 128 -3.93 3.34 3.47
C GLY A 128 -3.91 4.45 2.42
N ALA A 129 -2.84 5.24 2.41
CA ALA A 129 -2.68 6.36 1.49
C ALA A 129 -2.67 5.92 0.03
N GLY A 130 -2.00 4.82 -0.31
CA GLY A 130 -1.95 4.30 -1.68
C GLY A 130 -3.34 4.08 -2.27
N GLY A 131 -4.17 3.24 -1.61
CA GLY A 131 -5.54 3.00 -2.05
C GLY A 131 -6.42 4.25 -2.00
N HIS A 132 -6.23 5.10 -0.99
CA HIS A 132 -7.00 6.33 -0.83
C HIS A 132 -6.76 7.32 -1.98
N ILE A 133 -5.51 7.55 -2.36
CA ILE A 133 -5.14 8.50 -3.41
C ILE A 133 -5.65 8.04 -4.78
N ILE A 134 -5.45 6.77 -5.14
CA ILE A 134 -5.96 6.24 -6.42
C ILE A 134 -7.49 6.21 -6.47
N GLY A 135 -8.18 6.14 -5.34
CA GLY A 135 -9.63 6.30 -5.24
C GLY A 135 -10.12 7.76 -5.24
N GLY A 136 -9.22 8.72 -5.48
CA GLY A 136 -9.51 10.16 -5.46
C GLY A 136 -9.04 10.87 -4.21
N GLY A 137 -9.19 10.29 -3.03
CA GLY A 137 -8.75 10.88 -1.77
C GLY A 137 -9.62 12.03 -1.30
N TYR A 138 -10.87 11.73 -0.93
CA TYR A 138 -11.83 12.70 -0.39
C TYR A 138 -11.69 12.86 1.12
N GLY A 139 -11.83 14.09 1.61
CA GLY A 139 -11.84 14.43 3.02
C GLY A 139 -12.48 15.78 3.36
N LEU A 140 -12.39 16.18 4.63
CA LEU A 140 -13.03 17.41 5.12
C LEU A 140 -12.52 18.70 4.45
N LEU A 141 -11.29 18.67 3.94
CA LEU A 141 -10.69 19.81 3.23
C LEU A 141 -11.02 19.82 1.73
N SER A 142 -11.66 18.80 1.19
CA SER A 142 -11.86 18.65 -0.25
C SER A 142 -12.78 19.72 -0.85
N ARG A 143 -13.71 20.27 -0.07
CA ARG A 143 -14.56 21.37 -0.54
C ARG A 143 -13.74 22.63 -0.86
N LEU A 144 -12.65 22.86 -0.15
CA LEU A 144 -11.78 24.02 -0.33
C LEU A 144 -10.63 23.76 -1.28
N HIS A 145 -10.07 22.53 -1.25
CA HIS A 145 -8.80 22.20 -1.89
C HIS A 145 -8.89 21.11 -2.97
N GLY A 146 -10.09 20.60 -3.27
CA GLY A 146 -10.23 19.47 -4.20
C GLY A 146 -9.86 18.12 -3.59
N LEU A 147 -9.58 17.14 -4.41
CA LEU A 147 -9.23 15.79 -4.01
C LEU A 147 -7.71 15.64 -3.84
N THR A 148 -7.27 14.63 -3.10
CA THR A 148 -5.84 14.36 -2.96
C THR A 148 -5.20 14.02 -4.31
N VAL A 149 -5.92 13.32 -5.19
CA VAL A 149 -5.44 12.96 -6.53
C VAL A 149 -5.17 14.15 -7.43
N ASP A 150 -5.80 15.31 -7.19
CA ASP A 150 -5.56 16.54 -7.94
C ASP A 150 -4.12 17.05 -7.75
N TYR A 151 -3.44 16.60 -6.70
CA TYR A 151 -2.05 16.93 -6.36
C TYR A 151 -1.05 15.80 -6.71
N LEU A 152 -1.52 14.71 -7.32
CA LEU A 152 -0.66 13.60 -7.71
C LEU A 152 0.10 13.96 -9.01
N HIS A 153 1.42 14.05 -8.93
CA HIS A 153 2.27 14.37 -10.07
C HIS A 153 2.86 13.15 -10.75
N ALA A 154 3.18 12.12 -9.97
CA ALA A 154 3.77 10.87 -10.45
C ALA A 154 3.48 9.74 -9.48
N ALA A 155 3.54 8.51 -9.98
CA ALA A 155 3.50 7.30 -9.17
C ALA A 155 4.58 6.34 -9.66
N GLU A 156 5.26 5.68 -8.73
CA GLU A 156 6.10 4.52 -9.01
C GLU A 156 5.21 3.28 -9.02
N LEU A 157 5.34 2.48 -10.06
CA LEU A 157 4.48 1.32 -10.29
C LEU A 157 5.34 0.10 -10.62
N VAL A 158 5.15 -0.97 -9.88
CA VAL A 158 5.67 -2.29 -10.27
C VAL A 158 4.64 -2.95 -11.18
N HIS A 159 5.03 -3.32 -12.39
CA HIS A 159 4.18 -3.96 -13.38
C HIS A 159 4.86 -5.16 -14.02
N VAL A 160 4.08 -6.00 -14.68
CA VAL A 160 4.59 -7.16 -15.42
C VAL A 160 4.58 -6.85 -16.92
N THR A 161 5.72 -7.04 -17.58
CA THR A 161 5.86 -6.86 -19.02
C THR A 161 5.14 -7.96 -19.80
N ILE A 162 4.98 -7.76 -21.12
CA ILE A 162 4.46 -8.81 -22.03
C ILE A 162 5.35 -10.07 -22.00
N ALA A 163 6.63 -9.91 -21.73
CA ALA A 163 7.57 -11.04 -21.58
C ALA A 163 7.42 -11.78 -20.24
N GLY A 164 6.59 -11.29 -19.32
CA GLY A 164 6.38 -11.89 -18.00
C GLY A 164 7.42 -11.47 -16.95
N GLU A 165 8.10 -10.37 -17.17
CA GLU A 165 9.11 -9.83 -16.26
C GLU A 165 8.52 -8.70 -15.40
N ALA A 166 8.70 -8.77 -14.08
CA ALA A 166 8.33 -7.72 -13.14
C ALA A 166 9.40 -6.62 -13.10
N GLN A 167 8.99 -5.37 -13.20
CA GLN A 167 9.88 -4.21 -13.13
C GLN A 167 9.19 -3.00 -12.51
#